data_314a8eaeafb06afd4dfb4ebb15e67d98
#
_entry.id   314a8eaeafb06afd4dfb4ebb15e67d98
#
_cell.length_a   1.000
_cell.length_b   1.000
_cell.length_c   1.000
_cell.angle_alpha   90.00
_cell.angle_beta   90.00
_cell.angle_gamma   90.00
#
_symmetry.space_group_name_H-M   'P 1'
#
loop_
_entity.id
_entity.type
_entity.pdbx_description
1 polymer ?
#
loop_
_entity_poly.entity_id
_entity_poly.type
_entity_poly.pdbx_seq_one_letter_code
_entity_poly.pdbx_strand_id
1 'polypeptide(L)'
;MPGLYARPDYWSELKFRQRYLHRVRALAQKHPDWTFCSYTAAVIYGLSVSHANLTHIHIAVAPAQSTTPGSQVVRHRYAYRTRASEMDVAVTDIDQTIVDCLVDASFVEGLIIADSALHERLLSKEHLVEAIDKLGLNRRGVVTARSVARCADGLSESGGESKARALMIERGWRVPELQVELFDPVDPGRPYRVDYLWRVGDRLIIGEFDGFVKSEKAAEEGKLAKAQFDERQRESRLSLLDNCKILRLCWDDLRDPAKLDRKLKVAGVPRVC
;
A
#
# COMPACT_ATOMS: atom_id res chain seq x y z
N MET A 1 5.62 -21.19 14.91
CA MET A 1 5.73 -22.36 14.01
C MET A 1 6.68 -23.36 14.66
N PRO A 2 6.33 -24.63 14.77
CA PRO A 2 7.25 -25.64 15.32
C PRO A 2 8.54 -25.73 14.49
N GLY A 3 9.70 -25.75 15.19
CA GLY A 3 11.02 -25.83 14.54
C GLY A 3 11.61 -24.53 14.00
N LEU A 4 10.99 -23.37 14.30
CA LEU A 4 11.58 -22.06 14.05
C LEU A 4 11.78 -21.35 15.38
N TYR A 5 13.03 -20.96 15.67
CA TYR A 5 13.42 -20.36 16.93
C TYR A 5 14.17 -19.05 16.66
N ALA A 6 13.93 -18.05 17.49
CA ALA A 6 14.68 -16.80 17.52
C ALA A 6 14.92 -16.40 18.98
N ARG A 7 15.96 -15.64 19.26
CA ARG A 7 16.16 -15.08 20.61
C ARG A 7 15.02 -14.14 20.94
N PRO A 8 14.42 -14.21 22.16
CA PRO A 8 13.26 -13.44 22.53
C PRO A 8 13.47 -11.92 22.44
N ASP A 9 14.64 -11.43 22.90
CA ASP A 9 15.06 -10.03 22.82
C ASP A 9 15.04 -9.51 21.38
N TYR A 10 15.76 -10.19 20.48
CA TYR A 10 15.80 -9.86 19.07
C TYR A 10 14.39 -9.88 18.43
N TRP A 11 13.59 -10.91 18.72
CA TRP A 11 12.26 -11.06 18.13
C TRP A 11 11.29 -9.95 18.59
N SER A 12 11.41 -9.49 19.83
CA SER A 12 10.54 -8.42 20.39
C SER A 12 10.77 -7.08 19.70
N GLU A 13 11.99 -6.77 19.26
CA GLU A 13 12.35 -5.52 18.58
C GLU A 13 11.87 -5.46 17.13
N LEU A 14 11.60 -6.63 16.50
CA LEU A 14 11.18 -6.68 15.11
C LEU A 14 9.75 -6.18 14.92
N LYS A 15 9.54 -5.37 13.88
CA LYS A 15 8.21 -4.98 13.40
C LYS A 15 7.48 -6.17 12.77
N PHE A 16 6.15 -6.07 12.64
CA PHE A 16 5.31 -7.13 12.10
C PHE A 16 5.82 -7.69 10.75
N ARG A 17 6.11 -6.80 9.77
CA ARG A 17 6.62 -7.18 8.45
C ARG A 17 7.97 -7.89 8.54
N GLN A 18 8.87 -7.44 9.40
CA GLN A 18 10.17 -8.08 9.61
C GLN A 18 10.01 -9.51 10.18
N ARG A 19 9.15 -9.67 11.20
CA ARG A 19 8.80 -11.00 11.76
C ARG A 19 8.22 -11.93 10.70
N TYR A 20 7.36 -11.38 9.81
CA TYR A 20 6.80 -12.15 8.71
C TYR A 20 7.88 -12.63 7.74
N LEU A 21 8.77 -11.75 7.28
CA LEU A 21 9.88 -12.09 6.37
C LEU A 21 10.86 -13.07 7.01
N HIS A 22 11.15 -12.96 8.30
CA HIS A 22 11.98 -13.96 9.01
C HIS A 22 11.34 -15.36 8.98
N ARG A 23 10.04 -15.46 9.18
CA ARG A 23 9.32 -16.74 9.05
C ARG A 23 9.40 -17.29 7.63
N VAL A 24 9.24 -16.45 6.62
CA VAL A 24 9.36 -16.85 5.21
C VAL A 24 10.74 -17.40 4.90
N ARG A 25 11.81 -16.67 5.28
CA ARG A 25 13.20 -17.10 5.06
C ARG A 25 13.50 -18.43 5.74
N ALA A 26 13.08 -18.61 6.99
CA ALA A 26 13.29 -19.85 7.72
C ALA A 26 12.53 -21.04 7.09
N LEU A 27 11.34 -20.79 6.52
CA LEU A 27 10.60 -21.80 5.77
C LEU A 27 11.24 -22.10 4.41
N ALA A 28 11.80 -21.12 3.72
CA ALA A 28 12.52 -21.32 2.48
C ALA A 28 13.76 -22.21 2.68
N GLN A 29 14.49 -22.02 3.78
CA GLN A 29 15.61 -22.90 4.14
C GLN A 29 15.17 -24.32 4.47
N LYS A 30 14.05 -24.48 5.17
CA LYS A 30 13.52 -25.80 5.53
C LYS A 30 12.88 -26.54 4.35
N HIS A 31 12.35 -25.81 3.38
CA HIS A 31 11.61 -26.30 2.22
C HIS A 31 12.12 -25.61 0.95
N PRO A 32 13.32 -25.98 0.44
CA PRO A 32 13.95 -25.32 -0.71
C PRO A 32 13.20 -25.52 -2.04
N ASP A 33 12.28 -26.48 -2.08
CA ASP A 33 11.39 -26.76 -3.20
C ASP A 33 10.15 -25.83 -3.23
N TRP A 34 9.86 -25.13 -2.14
CA TRP A 34 8.71 -24.23 -2.09
C TRP A 34 8.93 -23.02 -2.99
N THR A 35 7.85 -22.58 -3.62
CA THR A 35 7.76 -21.30 -4.32
C THR A 35 6.69 -20.47 -3.62
N PHE A 36 7.07 -19.35 -3.05
CA PHE A 36 6.11 -18.45 -2.40
C PHE A 36 5.33 -17.66 -3.46
N CYS A 37 4.07 -17.32 -3.18
CA CYS A 37 3.17 -16.68 -4.14
C CYS A 37 2.23 -15.69 -3.45
N SER A 38 1.36 -15.03 -4.22
CA SER A 38 0.32 -14.13 -3.72
C SER A 38 0.87 -13.10 -2.73
N TYR A 39 0.18 -12.83 -1.61
CA TYR A 39 0.59 -11.82 -0.62
C TYR A 39 1.98 -12.06 -0.01
N THR A 40 2.42 -13.32 0.09
CA THR A 40 3.78 -13.61 0.57
C THR A 40 4.83 -13.17 -0.43
N ALA A 41 4.67 -13.48 -1.71
CA ALA A 41 5.57 -13.00 -2.75
C ALA A 41 5.52 -11.47 -2.87
N ALA A 42 4.34 -10.86 -2.79
CA ALA A 42 4.17 -9.40 -2.82
C ALA A 42 5.01 -8.71 -1.73
N VAL A 43 5.02 -9.23 -0.48
CA VAL A 43 5.87 -8.67 0.59
C VAL A 43 7.35 -8.90 0.33
N ILE A 44 7.75 -10.03 -0.28
CA ILE A 44 9.14 -10.30 -0.65
C ILE A 44 9.61 -9.31 -1.71
N TYR A 45 8.77 -8.97 -2.71
CA TYR A 45 9.02 -7.92 -3.71
C TYR A 45 9.04 -6.49 -3.13
N GLY A 46 8.76 -6.31 -1.86
CA GLY A 46 8.77 -5.00 -1.23
C GLY A 46 7.39 -4.31 -1.19
N LEU A 47 6.37 -4.87 -1.83
CA LEU A 47 5.07 -4.24 -1.98
C LEU A 47 4.36 -3.96 -0.66
N SER A 48 3.53 -2.93 -0.65
CA SER A 48 2.63 -2.60 0.45
C SER A 48 1.48 -3.60 0.49
N VAL A 49 1.43 -4.39 1.55
CA VAL A 49 0.36 -5.37 1.81
C VAL A 49 -0.18 -5.14 3.21
N SER A 50 -1.49 -5.13 3.38
CA SER A 50 -2.09 -4.94 4.70
C SER A 50 -1.78 -6.12 5.63
N HIS A 51 -1.68 -5.85 6.93
CA HIS A 51 -1.38 -6.87 7.93
C HIS A 51 -2.45 -7.99 7.97
N ALA A 52 -3.69 -7.68 7.61
CA ALA A 52 -4.78 -8.65 7.56
C ALA A 52 -4.50 -9.77 6.54
N ASN A 53 -3.83 -9.45 5.43
CA ASN A 53 -3.46 -10.39 4.37
C ASN A 53 -2.16 -11.17 4.68
N LEU A 54 -1.46 -10.83 5.77
CA LEU A 54 -0.20 -11.45 6.18
C LEU A 54 -0.35 -12.39 7.39
N THR A 55 -1.54 -12.91 7.62
CA THR A 55 -1.80 -13.89 8.70
C THR A 55 -1.27 -15.28 8.37
N HIS A 56 -1.19 -15.61 7.07
CA HIS A 56 -0.74 -16.90 6.55
C HIS A 56 0.46 -16.74 5.60
N ILE A 57 1.20 -17.82 5.41
CA ILE A 57 2.23 -17.92 4.37
C ILE A 57 1.60 -18.56 3.14
N HIS A 58 1.77 -17.98 1.97
CA HIS A 58 1.20 -18.43 0.70
C HIS A 58 2.27 -19.10 -0.15
N ILE A 59 2.01 -20.34 -0.60
CA ILE A 59 2.89 -21.12 -1.47
C ILE A 59 2.15 -21.63 -2.70
N ALA A 60 2.88 -21.73 -3.80
CA ALA A 60 2.41 -22.30 -5.05
C ALA A 60 2.62 -23.81 -5.06
N VAL A 61 1.61 -24.58 -5.40
CA VAL A 61 1.68 -26.04 -5.49
C VAL A 61 1.17 -26.52 -6.85
N ALA A 62 1.60 -27.72 -7.26
CA ALA A 62 1.11 -28.35 -8.47
C ALA A 62 -0.39 -28.71 -8.36
N PRO A 63 -1.13 -28.79 -9.48
CA PRO A 63 -2.59 -29.06 -9.45
C PRO A 63 -2.98 -30.35 -8.73
N ALA A 64 -2.13 -31.36 -8.81
CA ALA A 64 -2.36 -32.68 -8.18
C ALA A 64 -2.09 -32.69 -6.66
N GLN A 65 -1.45 -31.66 -6.12
CA GLN A 65 -1.10 -31.63 -4.69
C GLN A 65 -2.31 -31.21 -3.83
N SER A 66 -2.37 -31.76 -2.61
CA SER A 66 -3.42 -31.41 -1.64
C SER A 66 -3.32 -29.93 -1.23
N THR A 67 -4.49 -29.27 -1.17
CA THR A 67 -4.65 -27.92 -0.65
C THR A 67 -5.27 -27.90 0.75
N THR A 68 -5.22 -29.05 1.46
CA THR A 68 -5.72 -29.07 2.86
C THR A 68 -5.11 -27.92 3.64
N PRO A 69 -5.92 -27.04 4.21
CA PRO A 69 -5.40 -25.90 4.94
C PRO A 69 -4.56 -26.37 6.13
N GLY A 70 -3.27 -26.06 6.11
CA GLY A 70 -2.47 -26.08 7.34
C GLY A 70 -2.76 -24.79 8.11
N SER A 71 -2.71 -24.81 9.42
CA SER A 71 -3.07 -23.69 10.29
C SER A 71 -2.31 -22.36 9.99
N GLN A 72 -1.24 -22.39 9.20
CA GLN A 72 -0.37 -21.23 8.94
C GLN A 72 0.11 -21.11 7.49
N VAL A 73 -0.21 -22.07 6.61
CA VAL A 73 0.22 -22.08 5.20
C VAL A 73 -0.97 -22.31 4.28
N VAL A 74 -1.20 -21.36 3.38
CA VAL A 74 -2.19 -21.49 2.30
C VAL A 74 -1.50 -21.98 1.04
N ARG A 75 -2.09 -23.01 0.40
CA ARG A 75 -1.58 -23.62 -0.83
C ARG A 75 -2.45 -23.20 -2.01
N HIS A 76 -1.83 -22.54 -2.98
CA HIS A 76 -2.47 -22.13 -4.22
C HIS A 76 -2.10 -23.09 -5.34
N ARG A 77 -3.11 -23.61 -6.07
CA ARG A 77 -2.88 -24.49 -7.22
C ARG A 77 -2.66 -23.69 -8.48
N TYR A 78 -1.59 -24.00 -9.20
CA TYR A 78 -1.28 -23.40 -10.49
C TYR A 78 -1.13 -24.49 -11.55
N ALA A 79 -1.85 -24.37 -12.66
CA ALA A 79 -1.64 -25.22 -13.84
C ALA A 79 -0.28 -24.95 -14.48
N TYR A 80 0.12 -23.68 -14.48
CA TYR A 80 1.42 -23.19 -14.92
C TYR A 80 1.87 -22.09 -13.95
N ARG A 81 3.15 -22.07 -13.64
CA ARG A 81 3.75 -21.03 -12.78
C ARG A 81 5.13 -20.66 -13.28
N THR A 82 5.40 -19.40 -13.34
CA THR A 82 6.75 -18.87 -13.49
C THR A 82 7.42 -18.78 -12.14
N ARG A 83 8.73 -18.93 -12.12
CA ARG A 83 9.54 -18.87 -10.90
C ARG A 83 10.62 -17.83 -11.04
N ALA A 84 10.71 -16.95 -10.07
CA ALA A 84 11.77 -15.97 -9.91
C ALA A 84 12.51 -16.20 -8.58
N SER A 85 13.59 -15.49 -8.36
CA SER A 85 14.29 -15.48 -7.08
C SER A 85 14.40 -14.03 -6.60
N GLU A 86 13.88 -13.77 -5.42
CA GLU A 86 13.97 -12.49 -4.74
C GLU A 86 14.42 -12.68 -3.30
N MET A 87 15.38 -11.89 -2.85
CA MET A 87 15.96 -12.00 -1.50
C MET A 87 16.39 -13.43 -1.14
N ASP A 88 16.96 -14.17 -2.12
CA ASP A 88 17.35 -15.61 -2.02
C ASP A 88 16.18 -16.56 -1.74
N VAL A 89 14.97 -16.15 -2.05
CA VAL A 89 13.74 -16.95 -1.86
C VAL A 89 13.08 -17.18 -3.22
N ALA A 90 12.64 -18.41 -3.48
CA ALA A 90 11.90 -18.72 -4.69
C ALA A 90 10.45 -18.19 -4.60
N VAL A 91 10.07 -17.36 -5.55
CA VAL A 91 8.75 -16.71 -5.64
C VAL A 91 8.12 -16.92 -7.01
N THR A 92 6.81 -16.71 -7.16
CA THR A 92 6.19 -16.46 -8.47
C THR A 92 6.73 -15.14 -9.03
N ASP A 93 6.83 -15.02 -10.37
CA ASP A 93 7.24 -13.74 -10.96
C ASP A 93 6.29 -12.61 -10.58
N ILE A 94 6.69 -11.39 -10.91
CA ILE A 94 5.95 -10.19 -10.50
C ILE A 94 4.55 -10.14 -11.09
N ASP A 95 4.38 -10.53 -12.36
CA ASP A 95 3.10 -10.51 -13.06
C ASP A 95 2.10 -11.48 -12.41
N GLN A 96 2.53 -12.73 -12.19
CA GLN A 96 1.72 -13.74 -11.53
C GLN A 96 1.40 -13.31 -10.09
N THR A 97 2.40 -12.78 -9.37
CA THR A 97 2.24 -12.33 -7.97
C THR A 97 1.18 -11.23 -7.86
N ILE A 98 1.26 -10.22 -8.72
CA ILE A 98 0.33 -9.09 -8.66
C ILE A 98 -1.08 -9.53 -9.06
N VAL A 99 -1.21 -10.25 -10.17
CA VAL A 99 -2.54 -10.72 -10.60
C VAL A 99 -3.19 -11.59 -9.54
N ASP A 100 -2.44 -12.49 -8.89
CA ASP A 100 -2.95 -13.33 -7.81
C ASP A 100 -3.48 -12.48 -6.64
N CYS A 101 -2.73 -11.47 -6.23
CA CYS A 101 -3.17 -10.56 -5.19
C CYS A 101 -4.44 -9.80 -5.59
N LEU A 102 -4.47 -9.24 -6.81
CA LEU A 102 -5.56 -8.36 -7.24
C LEU A 102 -6.88 -9.11 -7.47
N VAL A 103 -6.85 -10.36 -7.90
CA VAL A 103 -8.10 -11.15 -8.08
C VAL A 103 -8.68 -11.66 -6.76
N ASP A 104 -7.86 -11.77 -5.72
CA ASP A 104 -8.29 -12.22 -4.38
C ASP A 104 -8.60 -11.03 -3.44
N ALA A 105 -8.13 -9.83 -3.77
CA ALA A 105 -8.27 -8.64 -2.94
C ALA A 105 -9.63 -7.95 -3.12
N SER A 106 -10.06 -7.20 -2.08
CA SER A 106 -11.01 -6.11 -2.23
C SER A 106 -10.42 -4.98 -3.09
N PHE A 107 -11.27 -4.05 -3.57
CA PHE A 107 -10.78 -2.88 -4.32
C PHE A 107 -9.73 -2.09 -3.52
N VAL A 108 -10.00 -1.83 -2.24
CA VAL A 108 -9.09 -1.07 -1.35
C VAL A 108 -7.73 -1.76 -1.22
N GLU A 109 -7.73 -3.04 -0.88
CA GLU A 109 -6.49 -3.80 -0.71
C GLU A 109 -5.73 -3.97 -2.04
N GLY A 110 -6.45 -4.18 -3.13
CA GLY A 110 -5.87 -4.25 -4.47
C GLY A 110 -5.21 -2.95 -4.88
N LEU A 111 -5.83 -1.80 -4.60
CA LEU A 111 -5.27 -0.50 -4.96
C LEU A 111 -3.98 -0.20 -4.19
N ILE A 112 -3.89 -0.57 -2.90
CA ILE A 112 -2.66 -0.46 -2.12
C ILE A 112 -1.51 -1.23 -2.77
N ILE A 113 -1.77 -2.45 -3.23
CA ILE A 113 -0.75 -3.30 -3.85
C ILE A 113 -0.37 -2.77 -5.23
N ALA A 114 -1.35 -2.40 -6.05
CA ALA A 114 -1.11 -1.89 -7.41
C ALA A 114 -0.34 -0.57 -7.40
N ASP A 115 -0.75 0.40 -6.57
CA ASP A 115 -0.04 1.67 -6.41
C ASP A 115 1.41 1.44 -5.99
N SER A 116 1.62 0.59 -4.99
CA SER A 116 2.97 0.25 -4.52
C SER A 116 3.83 -0.37 -5.63
N ALA A 117 3.25 -1.24 -6.46
CA ALA A 117 3.97 -1.87 -7.57
C ALA A 117 4.38 -0.86 -8.66
N LEU A 118 3.50 0.11 -8.95
CA LEU A 118 3.80 1.22 -9.87
C LEU A 118 4.83 2.17 -9.26
N HIS A 119 4.72 2.50 -7.97
CA HIS A 119 5.64 3.38 -7.24
C HIS A 119 7.06 2.82 -7.22
N GLU A 120 7.20 1.55 -6.88
CA GLU A 120 8.49 0.82 -6.88
C GLU A 120 9.01 0.50 -8.29
N ARG A 121 8.28 0.92 -9.34
CA ARG A 121 8.61 0.71 -10.75
C ARG A 121 8.86 -0.76 -11.12
N LEU A 122 8.20 -1.67 -10.46
CA LEU A 122 8.28 -3.10 -10.78
C LEU A 122 7.56 -3.42 -12.09
N LEU A 123 6.57 -2.61 -12.46
CA LEU A 123 5.88 -2.65 -13.74
C LEU A 123 5.26 -1.28 -14.08
N SER A 124 4.91 -1.06 -15.35
CA SER A 124 4.12 0.10 -15.77
C SER A 124 2.62 -0.18 -15.62
N LYS A 125 1.81 0.88 -15.72
CA LYS A 125 0.35 0.75 -15.68
C LYS A 125 -0.18 -0.07 -16.87
N GLU A 126 0.39 0.12 -18.03
CA GLU A 126 0.06 -0.61 -19.26
C GLU A 126 0.36 -2.11 -19.07
N HIS A 127 1.55 -2.42 -18.55
CA HIS A 127 1.96 -3.79 -18.25
C HIS A 127 1.04 -4.45 -17.19
N LEU A 128 0.61 -3.71 -16.17
CA LEU A 128 -0.36 -4.20 -15.18
C LEU A 128 -1.68 -4.62 -15.84
N VAL A 129 -2.20 -3.82 -16.77
CA VAL A 129 -3.43 -4.14 -17.51
C VAL A 129 -3.23 -5.40 -18.35
N GLU A 130 -2.14 -5.50 -19.11
CA GLU A 130 -1.80 -6.65 -19.94
C GLU A 130 -1.67 -7.94 -19.10
N ALA A 131 -0.99 -7.86 -17.95
CA ALA A 131 -0.84 -8.99 -17.03
C ALA A 131 -2.20 -9.47 -16.50
N ILE A 132 -3.09 -8.55 -16.11
CA ILE A 132 -4.45 -8.90 -15.66
C ILE A 132 -5.27 -9.55 -16.79
N ASP A 133 -5.19 -9.03 -18.01
CA ASP A 133 -5.93 -9.59 -19.13
C ASP A 133 -5.41 -10.97 -19.54
N LYS A 134 -4.12 -11.22 -19.41
CA LYS A 134 -3.49 -12.51 -19.73
C LYS A 134 -3.69 -13.55 -18.61
N LEU A 135 -3.39 -13.22 -17.38
CA LEU A 135 -3.34 -14.16 -16.26
C LEU A 135 -4.61 -14.16 -15.39
N GLY A 136 -5.40 -13.10 -15.47
CA GLY A 136 -6.67 -12.97 -14.75
C GLY A 136 -7.89 -13.49 -15.52
N LEU A 137 -7.74 -13.85 -16.79
CA LEU A 137 -8.84 -14.30 -17.64
C LEU A 137 -9.56 -15.51 -16.99
N ASN A 138 -10.89 -15.44 -16.95
CA ASN A 138 -11.77 -16.46 -16.35
C ASN A 138 -11.56 -16.68 -14.83
N ARG A 139 -10.78 -15.84 -14.15
CA ARG A 139 -10.64 -15.92 -12.69
C ARG A 139 -11.72 -15.10 -12.00
N ARG A 140 -12.23 -15.63 -10.89
CA ARG A 140 -13.09 -14.87 -9.98
C ARG A 140 -12.31 -13.63 -9.50
N GLY A 141 -12.96 -12.46 -9.47
CA GLY A 141 -12.32 -11.21 -9.04
C GLY A 141 -11.63 -10.41 -10.15
N VAL A 142 -11.49 -10.92 -11.38
CA VAL A 142 -10.86 -10.20 -12.49
C VAL A 142 -11.51 -8.83 -12.78
N VAL A 143 -12.82 -8.70 -12.56
CA VAL A 143 -13.54 -7.42 -12.74
C VAL A 143 -13.04 -6.38 -11.72
N THR A 144 -12.86 -6.79 -10.45
CA THR A 144 -12.27 -5.93 -9.42
C THR A 144 -10.83 -5.60 -9.75
N ALA A 145 -10.01 -6.57 -10.17
CA ALA A 145 -8.62 -6.36 -10.57
C ALA A 145 -8.50 -5.33 -11.72
N ARG A 146 -9.36 -5.41 -12.74
CA ARG A 146 -9.42 -4.40 -13.83
C ARG A 146 -9.84 -3.02 -13.33
N SER A 147 -10.77 -2.97 -12.37
CA SER A 147 -11.18 -1.71 -11.75
C SER A 147 -10.02 -1.07 -10.97
N VAL A 148 -9.27 -1.89 -10.22
CA VAL A 148 -8.05 -1.47 -9.52
C VAL A 148 -7.03 -0.91 -10.52
N ALA A 149 -6.72 -1.64 -11.60
CA ALA A 149 -5.73 -1.20 -12.59
C ALA A 149 -6.08 0.15 -13.24
N ARG A 150 -7.38 0.40 -13.53
CA ARG A 150 -7.84 1.70 -14.03
C ARG A 150 -7.53 2.84 -13.05
N CYS A 151 -7.70 2.58 -11.75
CA CYS A 151 -7.52 3.58 -10.69
C CYS A 151 -6.10 3.64 -10.14
N ALA A 152 -5.24 2.66 -10.45
CA ALA A 152 -3.87 2.59 -9.93
C ALA A 152 -3.03 3.79 -10.37
N ASP A 153 -2.21 4.31 -9.43
CA ASP A 153 -1.37 5.47 -9.62
C ASP A 153 -0.10 5.35 -8.75
N GLY A 154 1.06 5.31 -9.40
CA GLY A 154 2.36 5.19 -8.74
C GLY A 154 2.84 6.45 -8.01
N LEU A 155 2.08 7.55 -8.05
CA LEU A 155 2.37 8.74 -7.26
C LEU A 155 2.02 8.57 -5.77
N SER A 156 1.16 7.61 -5.40
CA SER A 156 0.96 7.27 -3.98
C SER A 156 2.24 6.67 -3.38
N GLU A 157 2.85 7.34 -2.41
CA GLU A 157 4.14 6.94 -1.83
C GLU A 157 4.00 5.96 -0.66
N SER A 158 2.81 5.79 -0.13
CA SER A 158 2.56 4.89 1.01
C SER A 158 1.24 4.11 0.88
N GLY A 159 1.19 2.96 1.55
CA GLY A 159 -0.06 2.19 1.63
C GLY A 159 -1.19 2.92 2.36
N GLY A 160 -0.87 3.91 3.21
CA GLY A 160 -1.86 4.76 3.87
C GLY A 160 -2.51 5.75 2.90
N GLU A 161 -1.71 6.39 2.07
CA GLU A 161 -2.19 7.26 0.99
C GLU A 161 -3.05 6.46 0.00
N SER A 162 -2.56 5.33 -0.49
CA SER A 162 -3.33 4.47 -1.40
C SER A 162 -4.66 4.05 -0.78
N LYS A 163 -4.68 3.69 0.51
CA LYS A 163 -5.91 3.32 1.22
C LYS A 163 -6.89 4.48 1.33
N ALA A 164 -6.42 5.69 1.69
CA ALA A 164 -7.26 6.88 1.76
C ALA A 164 -7.89 7.16 0.39
N ARG A 165 -7.11 7.13 -0.67
CA ARG A 165 -7.57 7.33 -2.05
C ARG A 165 -8.57 6.26 -2.48
N ALA A 166 -8.31 4.99 -2.17
CA ALA A 166 -9.23 3.90 -2.48
C ALA A 166 -10.60 4.09 -1.81
N LEU A 167 -10.61 4.46 -0.53
CA LEU A 167 -11.84 4.77 0.20
C LEU A 167 -12.57 5.97 -0.38
N MET A 168 -11.86 7.01 -0.81
CA MET A 168 -12.47 8.15 -1.51
C MET A 168 -13.17 7.70 -2.79
N ILE A 169 -12.52 6.87 -3.61
CA ILE A 169 -13.08 6.34 -4.87
C ILE A 169 -14.33 5.51 -4.58
N GLU A 170 -14.26 4.50 -3.70
CA GLU A 170 -15.41 3.63 -3.38
C GLU A 170 -16.60 4.42 -2.83
N ARG A 171 -16.33 5.51 -2.13
CA ARG A 171 -17.35 6.32 -1.49
C ARG A 171 -17.83 7.47 -2.38
N GLY A 172 -17.38 7.56 -3.64
CA GLY A 172 -17.81 8.56 -4.61
C GLY A 172 -17.35 9.98 -4.28
N TRP A 173 -16.21 10.15 -3.65
CA TRP A 173 -15.56 11.44 -3.51
C TRP A 173 -14.71 11.76 -4.75
N ARG A 174 -14.58 13.04 -5.08
CA ARG A 174 -13.67 13.48 -6.14
C ARG A 174 -12.25 13.06 -5.77
N VAL A 175 -11.58 12.35 -6.70
CA VAL A 175 -10.20 11.90 -6.53
C VAL A 175 -9.28 13.12 -6.55
N PRO A 176 -8.30 13.23 -5.64
CA PRO A 176 -7.31 14.31 -5.64
C PRO A 176 -6.27 14.15 -6.74
N GLU A 177 -5.63 15.26 -7.11
CA GLU A 177 -4.29 15.25 -7.70
C GLU A 177 -3.29 14.79 -6.63
N LEU A 178 -2.30 13.96 -7.02
CA LEU A 178 -1.33 13.38 -6.09
C LEU A 178 0.01 14.06 -6.20
N GLN A 179 0.72 14.18 -5.08
CA GLN A 179 2.12 14.64 -4.99
C GLN A 179 2.37 15.95 -5.74
N VAL A 180 1.45 16.92 -5.56
CA VAL A 180 1.51 18.22 -6.25
C VAL A 180 2.48 19.15 -5.56
N GLU A 181 3.33 19.80 -6.35
CA GLU A 181 4.18 20.89 -5.88
C GLU A 181 3.42 22.22 -5.87
N LEU A 182 3.41 22.87 -4.71
CA LEU A 182 2.86 24.21 -4.50
C LEU A 182 3.99 25.16 -4.15
N PHE A 183 3.99 26.36 -4.72
CA PHE A 183 4.98 27.38 -4.38
C PHE A 183 4.71 27.93 -2.97
N ASP A 184 5.79 28.05 -2.18
CA ASP A 184 5.73 28.72 -0.89
C ASP A 184 5.44 30.21 -1.13
N PRO A 185 4.35 30.76 -0.56
CA PRO A 185 4.03 32.18 -0.75
C PRO A 185 5.04 33.15 -0.16
N VAL A 186 5.89 32.67 0.78
CA VAL A 186 6.95 33.46 1.43
C VAL A 186 8.31 33.25 0.77
N ASP A 187 8.56 32.05 0.23
CA ASP A 187 9.81 31.67 -0.45
C ASP A 187 9.52 30.88 -1.73
N PRO A 188 9.21 31.55 -2.86
CA PRO A 188 8.83 30.89 -4.10
C PRO A 188 9.89 29.94 -4.68
N GLY A 189 11.14 30.07 -4.26
CA GLY A 189 12.24 29.18 -4.65
C GLY A 189 12.20 27.80 -3.96
N ARG A 190 11.30 27.61 -2.98
CA ARG A 190 11.19 26.37 -2.19
C ARG A 190 9.77 25.81 -2.24
N PRO A 191 9.43 25.03 -3.28
CA PRO A 191 8.09 24.44 -3.38
C PRO A 191 7.83 23.43 -2.25
N TYR A 192 6.56 23.32 -1.85
CA TYR A 192 6.05 22.26 -0.99
C TYR A 192 5.34 21.20 -1.80
N ARG A 193 5.69 19.95 -1.62
CA ARG A 193 4.98 18.82 -2.20
C ARG A 193 3.92 18.33 -1.20
N VAL A 194 2.68 18.21 -1.67
CA VAL A 194 1.52 17.79 -0.88
C VAL A 194 0.98 16.46 -1.38
N ASP A 195 0.52 15.58 -0.46
CA ASP A 195 0.06 14.24 -0.84
C ASP A 195 -1.18 14.29 -1.73
N TYR A 196 -2.11 15.21 -1.43
CA TYR A 196 -3.37 15.37 -2.14
C TYR A 196 -3.69 16.84 -2.39
N LEU A 197 -4.22 17.13 -3.57
CA LEU A 197 -4.74 18.44 -3.89
C LEU A 197 -6.10 18.33 -4.60
N TRP A 198 -7.09 19.07 -4.12
CA TRP A 198 -8.34 19.29 -4.84
C TRP A 198 -8.45 20.77 -5.21
N ARG A 199 -8.73 21.04 -6.49
CA ARG A 199 -9.07 22.37 -6.99
C ARG A 199 -10.58 22.45 -7.15
N VAL A 200 -11.24 23.29 -6.36
CA VAL A 200 -12.71 23.41 -6.30
C VAL A 200 -13.10 24.86 -6.52
N GLY A 201 -13.32 25.24 -7.79
CA GLY A 201 -13.45 26.65 -8.19
C GLY A 201 -12.14 27.39 -7.90
N ASP A 202 -12.23 28.47 -7.13
CA ASP A 202 -11.11 29.28 -6.67
C ASP A 202 -10.45 28.76 -5.37
N ARG A 203 -10.98 27.66 -4.81
CA ARG A 203 -10.49 27.10 -3.55
C ARG A 203 -9.50 25.96 -3.77
N LEU A 204 -8.46 25.94 -2.95
CA LEU A 204 -7.53 24.82 -2.83
C LEU A 204 -7.82 24.04 -1.55
N ILE A 205 -7.91 22.72 -1.65
CA ILE A 205 -7.99 21.83 -0.50
C ILE A 205 -6.76 20.94 -0.55
N ILE A 206 -5.86 21.14 0.39
CA ILE A 206 -4.63 20.34 0.55
C ILE A 206 -4.95 19.19 1.51
N GLY A 207 -4.60 17.97 1.12
CA GLY A 207 -4.68 16.79 1.98
C GLY A 207 -3.28 16.25 2.28
N GLU A 208 -3.06 15.87 3.52
CA GLU A 208 -1.83 15.23 3.99
C GLU A 208 -2.20 13.95 4.74
N PHE A 209 -1.45 12.89 4.53
CA PHE A 209 -1.63 11.63 5.25
C PHE A 209 -0.56 11.45 6.34
N ASP A 210 -0.96 11.58 7.60
CA ASP A 210 -0.08 11.37 8.75
C ASP A 210 0.02 9.88 9.10
N GLY A 211 1.06 9.21 8.61
CA GLY A 211 1.41 7.86 9.05
C GLY A 211 2.03 7.87 10.46
N PHE A 212 1.61 6.94 11.32
CA PHE A 212 2.13 6.79 12.70
C PHE A 212 3.64 6.54 12.84
N VAL A 213 4.37 6.40 11.74
CA VAL A 213 5.79 6.00 11.75
C VAL A 213 6.73 7.11 12.27
N LYS A 214 6.25 8.35 12.37
CA LYS A 214 7.09 9.46 12.85
C LYS A 214 7.40 9.41 14.36
N SER A 215 6.57 8.72 15.18
CA SER A 215 6.73 8.73 16.65
C SER A 215 7.71 7.70 17.19
N GLU A 216 7.97 6.58 16.51
CA GLU A 216 8.84 5.53 17.02
C GLU A 216 10.34 5.72 16.69
N LYS A 217 10.67 6.49 15.65
CA LYS A 217 12.06 6.77 15.28
C LYS A 217 12.65 8.02 15.95
N ALA A 218 11.83 8.78 16.65
CA ALA A 218 12.20 10.07 17.22
C ALA A 218 12.60 9.98 18.70
N ALA A 219 13.24 8.90 19.10
CA ALA A 219 13.84 8.77 20.43
C ALA A 219 15.01 9.75 20.69
N GLU A 220 15.37 10.60 19.73
CA GLU A 220 16.24 11.76 19.96
C GLU A 220 15.34 13.01 20.09
N GLU A 221 15.03 13.40 21.31
CA GLU A 221 14.09 14.49 21.66
C GLU A 221 14.30 15.80 20.87
N GLY A 222 15.54 16.16 20.55
CA GLY A 222 15.86 17.36 19.77
C GLY A 222 15.48 17.27 18.28
N LYS A 223 15.57 16.12 17.65
CA LYS A 223 15.19 15.92 16.23
C LYS A 223 13.67 15.93 16.06
N LEU A 224 12.94 15.39 17.03
CA LEU A 224 11.48 15.40 17.02
C LEU A 224 10.92 16.82 17.13
N ALA A 225 11.45 17.61 18.08
CA ALA A 225 11.03 18.99 18.27
C ALA A 225 11.29 19.86 17.03
N LYS A 226 12.44 19.69 16.39
CA LYS A 226 12.77 20.38 15.13
C LYS A 226 11.82 19.96 13.99
N ALA A 227 11.59 18.65 13.79
CA ALA A 227 10.69 18.17 12.76
C ALA A 227 9.25 18.68 12.95
N GLN A 228 8.76 18.73 14.19
CA GLN A 228 7.45 19.30 14.51
C GLN A 228 7.39 20.82 14.28
N PHE A 229 8.47 21.53 14.58
CA PHE A 229 8.57 22.97 14.32
C PHE A 229 8.57 23.26 12.81
N ASP A 230 9.38 22.52 12.04
CA ASP A 230 9.46 22.65 10.59
C ASP A 230 8.10 22.36 9.94
N GLU A 231 7.37 21.33 10.41
CA GLU A 231 6.04 21.00 9.94
C GLU A 231 5.00 22.08 10.25
N ARG A 232 5.02 22.64 11.46
CA ARG A 232 4.15 23.77 11.83
C ARG A 232 4.43 25.01 10.99
N GLN A 233 5.70 25.31 10.71
CA GLN A 233 6.07 26.41 9.83
C GLN A 233 5.56 26.19 8.41
N ARG A 234 5.71 24.97 7.88
CA ARG A 234 5.19 24.58 6.57
C ARG A 234 3.67 24.80 6.50
N GLU A 235 2.93 24.30 7.48
CA GLU A 235 1.48 24.45 7.56
C GLU A 235 1.06 25.92 7.65
N SER A 236 1.74 26.71 8.48
CA SER A 236 1.51 28.14 8.60
C SER A 236 1.69 28.87 7.26
N ARG A 237 2.73 28.55 6.50
CA ARG A 237 2.99 29.16 5.19
C ARG A 237 1.97 28.72 4.14
N LEU A 238 1.62 27.42 4.09
CA LEU A 238 0.57 26.93 3.19
C LEU A 238 -0.81 27.56 3.48
N SER A 239 -1.09 27.91 4.76
CA SER A 239 -2.31 28.60 5.14
C SER A 239 -2.38 30.06 4.67
N LEU A 240 -1.28 30.63 4.19
CA LEU A 240 -1.23 31.96 3.57
C LEU A 240 -1.67 31.96 2.09
N LEU A 241 -1.82 30.77 1.50
CA LEU A 241 -2.40 30.67 0.16
C LEU A 241 -3.88 31.07 0.20
N ASP A 242 -4.28 31.93 -0.73
CA ASP A 242 -5.66 32.40 -0.81
C ASP A 242 -6.63 31.24 -0.98
N ASN A 243 -7.75 31.29 -0.26
CA ASN A 243 -8.81 30.27 -0.32
C ASN A 243 -8.30 28.82 -0.09
N CYS A 244 -7.28 28.62 0.73
CA CYS A 244 -6.70 27.33 1.00
C CYS A 244 -7.27 26.71 2.29
N LYS A 245 -7.55 25.40 2.23
CA LYS A 245 -7.84 24.57 3.42
C LYS A 245 -6.87 23.41 3.49
N ILE A 246 -6.41 23.09 4.71
CA ILE A 246 -5.55 21.94 4.96
C ILE A 246 -6.37 20.86 5.67
N LEU A 247 -6.34 19.64 5.14
CA LEU A 247 -7.02 18.45 5.64
C LEU A 247 -5.97 17.40 6.02
N ARG A 248 -5.89 17.05 7.30
CA ARG A 248 -5.04 15.96 7.76
C ARG A 248 -5.84 14.67 7.93
N LEU A 249 -5.35 13.62 7.31
CA LEU A 249 -5.89 12.26 7.39
C LEU A 249 -4.91 11.38 8.16
N CYS A 250 -5.44 10.47 8.95
CA CYS A 250 -4.66 9.49 9.71
C CYS A 250 -5.33 8.12 9.68
N TRP A 251 -4.64 7.11 10.21
CA TRP A 251 -5.17 5.73 10.23
C TRP A 251 -6.53 5.59 10.90
N ASP A 252 -6.85 6.42 11.91
CA ASP A 252 -8.16 6.37 12.58
C ASP A 252 -9.30 6.82 11.66
N ASP A 253 -9.03 7.76 10.75
CA ASP A 253 -9.99 8.18 9.74
C ASP A 253 -10.26 7.06 8.71
N LEU A 254 -9.26 6.23 8.43
CA LEU A 254 -9.38 5.11 7.48
C LEU A 254 -9.98 3.83 8.11
N ARG A 255 -10.02 3.75 9.43
CA ARG A 255 -10.70 2.65 10.16
C ARG A 255 -12.20 2.87 10.25
N ASP A 256 -12.63 4.14 10.31
CA ASP A 256 -14.03 4.55 10.30
C ASP A 256 -14.34 5.38 9.04
N PRO A 257 -14.83 4.74 7.96
CA PRO A 257 -15.15 5.46 6.72
C PRO A 257 -16.15 6.62 6.89
N ALA A 258 -17.03 6.57 7.90
CA ALA A 258 -17.94 7.69 8.18
C ALA A 258 -17.18 8.91 8.75
N LYS A 259 -16.07 8.68 9.46
CA LYS A 259 -15.19 9.76 9.93
C LYS A 259 -14.47 10.43 8.76
N LEU A 260 -13.96 9.63 7.81
CA LEU A 260 -13.39 10.13 6.57
C LEU A 260 -14.41 10.98 5.80
N ASP A 261 -15.65 10.49 5.61
CA ASP A 261 -16.72 11.22 4.93
C ASP A 261 -17.00 12.59 5.59
N ARG A 262 -17.09 12.62 6.92
CA ARG A 262 -17.31 13.88 7.66
C ARG A 262 -16.17 14.88 7.42
N LYS A 263 -14.92 14.42 7.48
CA LYS A 263 -13.75 15.28 7.23
C LYS A 263 -13.74 15.84 5.82
N LEU A 264 -13.92 15.00 4.80
CA LEU A 264 -13.94 15.42 3.40
C LEU A 264 -15.09 16.41 3.13
N LYS A 265 -16.28 16.15 3.69
CA LYS A 265 -17.44 17.06 3.59
C LYS A 265 -17.16 18.42 4.22
N VAL A 266 -16.60 18.46 5.44
CA VAL A 266 -16.26 19.71 6.16
C VAL A 266 -15.15 20.48 5.43
N ALA A 267 -14.19 19.77 4.84
CA ALA A 267 -13.17 20.39 3.99
C ALA A 267 -13.76 21.00 2.71
N GLY A 268 -14.90 20.50 2.25
CA GLY A 268 -15.57 20.97 1.03
C GLY A 268 -15.15 20.19 -0.22
N VAL A 269 -14.62 18.99 -0.06
CA VAL A 269 -14.34 18.09 -1.19
C VAL A 269 -15.67 17.69 -1.85
N PRO A 270 -15.81 17.79 -3.18
CA PRO A 270 -17.05 17.44 -3.84
C PRO A 270 -17.23 15.93 -3.97
N ARG A 271 -18.50 15.52 -4.08
CA ARG A 271 -18.85 14.16 -4.55
C ARG A 271 -18.81 14.10 -6.07
N VAL A 272 -18.44 12.94 -6.59
CA VAL A 272 -18.63 12.62 -8.01
C VAL A 272 -20.10 12.19 -8.17
N CYS A 273 -20.82 12.87 -9.08
CA CYS A 273 -22.21 12.52 -9.42
C CYS A 273 -22.27 11.21 -10.19
#